data_b3bbc6a4d429fe2a217764827bd37084
#
_entry.id   b3bbc6a4d429fe2a217764827bd37084
#
_cell.length_a   1.000
_cell.length_b   1.000
_cell.length_c   1.000
_cell.angle_alpha   90.00
_cell.angle_beta   90.00
_cell.angle_gamma   90.00
#
_symmetry.space_group_name_H-M   'P 1'
#
loop_
_entity.id
_entity.type
_entity.pdbx_description
1 polymer ?
#
loop_
_entity_poly.entity_id
_entity_poly.type
_entity_poly.pdbx_seq_one_letter_code
_entity_poly.pdbx_strand_id
1 'polypeptide(L)'
;GLLAASRSKSHVLRVKNPTEVTYTNIFKKLTEIEMGKTNDNPKWEDKKLNILIPMAGAGSRFQQAGYTFPKPLIDVEGKPMIQVVTENLNMDANFIYVVQKEHREKYNLDTLLNLITPNCKIVEVNGITEGAACTALLAKEFIDSDNPLFFANSDQFCEWDSTEFMYKMNETDTDGGIVSFRATHPKWSFAKINDEGLVTEVAEKNPISDIATVGFYYWKHGSDFVKYAEEMIEQDVRVNGEFYVCPVFNQAIADGKEIRTFDIPKMWGLGTPEDLKYYLENYGK
;
A
#
# COMPACT_ATOMS: atom_id res chain seq x y z
N GLY A 1 20.23 -35.25 -11.44
CA GLY A 1 20.74 -33.92 -11.16
C GLY A 1 19.74 -33.04 -10.43
N LEU A 2 20.16 -31.86 -10.02
CA LEU A 2 19.36 -30.85 -9.30
C LEU A 2 18.03 -30.51 -10.01
N LEU A 3 17.99 -30.51 -11.34
CA LEU A 3 16.81 -30.28 -12.16
C LEU A 3 15.77 -31.41 -12.09
N ALA A 4 16.21 -32.65 -11.96
CA ALA A 4 15.31 -33.80 -11.80
C ALA A 4 14.70 -33.84 -10.40
N ALA A 5 15.47 -33.43 -9.39
CA ALA A 5 14.98 -33.28 -8.03
C ALA A 5 13.97 -32.12 -7.88
N SER A 6 14.13 -31.03 -8.65
CA SER A 6 13.16 -29.92 -8.63
C SER A 6 11.81 -30.28 -9.28
N ARG A 7 11.82 -31.09 -10.35
CA ARG A 7 10.60 -31.56 -11.01
C ARG A 7 9.80 -32.55 -10.17
N SER A 8 10.47 -33.43 -9.45
CA SER A 8 9.78 -34.37 -8.57
C SER A 8 9.21 -33.67 -7.32
N LYS A 9 9.91 -32.65 -6.82
CA LYS A 9 9.50 -31.91 -5.64
C LYS A 9 8.36 -30.92 -5.91
N SER A 10 8.24 -30.37 -7.12
CA SER A 10 7.11 -29.50 -7.44
C SER A 10 5.76 -30.23 -7.39
N HIS A 11 5.74 -31.54 -7.49
CA HIS A 11 4.53 -32.37 -7.31
C HIS A 11 4.27 -32.74 -5.84
N VAL A 12 5.32 -32.88 -5.03
CA VAL A 12 5.24 -33.21 -3.60
C VAL A 12 4.87 -31.99 -2.77
N LEU A 13 5.21 -30.80 -3.25
CA LEU A 13 5.08 -29.55 -2.51
C LEU A 13 3.64 -28.99 -2.43
N ARG A 14 2.65 -29.78 -2.83
CA ARG A 14 1.24 -29.48 -2.56
C ARG A 14 0.77 -29.97 -1.19
N VAL A 15 1.64 -30.58 -0.41
CA VAL A 15 1.32 -31.04 0.94
C VAL A 15 1.46 -29.89 1.93
N LYS A 16 0.47 -29.75 2.79
CA LYS A 16 0.34 -28.64 3.75
C LYS A 16 1.28 -28.77 4.96
N ASN A 17 2.56 -28.97 4.71
CA ASN A 17 3.56 -29.03 5.78
C ASN A 17 4.36 -27.72 5.75
N PRO A 18 4.50 -26.98 6.88
CA PRO A 18 5.25 -25.74 6.94
C PRO A 18 6.68 -25.84 6.39
N THR A 19 7.32 -27.00 6.59
CA THR A 19 8.67 -27.27 6.09
C THR A 19 8.71 -27.36 4.56
N GLU A 20 7.69 -27.98 3.97
CA GLU A 20 7.58 -28.12 2.52
C GLU A 20 7.23 -26.80 1.82
N VAL A 21 6.41 -25.97 2.47
CA VAL A 21 6.12 -24.61 1.99
C VAL A 21 7.38 -23.77 1.94
N THR A 22 8.25 -23.90 2.95
CA THR A 22 9.54 -23.21 2.99
C THR A 22 10.47 -23.66 1.86
N TYR A 23 10.54 -24.97 1.60
CA TYR A 23 11.32 -25.52 0.50
C TYR A 23 10.78 -25.07 -0.87
N THR A 24 9.46 -25.04 -1.07
CA THR A 24 8.84 -24.53 -2.30
C THR A 24 9.26 -23.10 -2.56
N ASN A 25 9.21 -22.26 -1.55
CA ASN A 25 9.56 -20.86 -1.65
C ASN A 25 11.04 -20.66 -1.99
N ILE A 26 11.92 -21.46 -1.39
CA ILE A 26 13.35 -21.44 -1.70
C ILE A 26 13.59 -21.86 -3.15
N PHE A 27 12.97 -22.97 -3.60
CA PHE A 27 13.12 -23.44 -4.98
C PHE A 27 12.56 -22.46 -6.00
N LYS A 28 11.42 -21.85 -5.74
CA LYS A 28 10.86 -20.80 -6.59
C LYS A 28 11.79 -19.58 -6.68
N LYS A 29 12.30 -19.12 -5.55
CA LYS A 29 13.28 -18.04 -5.50
C LYS A 29 14.54 -18.34 -6.31
N LEU A 30 15.06 -19.55 -6.20
CA LEU A 30 16.24 -19.98 -6.97
C LEU A 30 15.95 -20.04 -8.47
N THR A 31 14.78 -20.56 -8.86
CA THR A 31 14.36 -20.63 -10.27
C THR A 31 14.13 -19.24 -10.86
N GLU A 32 13.60 -18.31 -10.08
CA GLU A 32 13.38 -16.93 -10.50
C GLU A 32 14.67 -16.12 -10.62
N ILE A 33 15.64 -16.37 -9.74
CA ILE A 33 16.99 -15.81 -9.86
C ILE A 33 17.65 -16.28 -11.15
N GLU A 34 17.53 -17.58 -11.48
CA GLU A 34 18.05 -18.15 -12.71
C GLU A 34 17.35 -17.60 -13.97
N MET A 35 16.08 -17.23 -13.86
CA MET A 35 15.28 -16.68 -14.97
C MET A 35 15.22 -15.14 -14.99
N GLY A 36 15.89 -14.45 -14.06
CA GLY A 36 15.85 -12.99 -13.96
C GLY A 36 14.51 -12.43 -13.46
N LYS A 37 13.68 -13.26 -12.83
CA LYS A 37 12.43 -12.83 -12.19
C LYS A 37 12.67 -12.52 -10.72
N THR A 38 12.11 -11.40 -10.27
CA THR A 38 12.15 -10.98 -8.87
C THR A 38 10.83 -11.29 -8.17
N ASN A 39 10.91 -11.81 -6.96
CA ASN A 39 9.88 -11.82 -5.94
C ASN A 39 8.74 -12.83 -6.09
N ASP A 40 8.92 -14.01 -5.50
CA ASP A 40 7.81 -14.91 -5.19
C ASP A 40 7.78 -15.19 -3.67
N ASN A 41 7.70 -14.12 -2.88
CA ASN A 41 7.44 -14.24 -1.45
C ASN A 41 6.03 -14.81 -1.24
N PRO A 42 5.81 -15.63 -0.20
CA PRO A 42 4.47 -16.12 0.10
C PRO A 42 3.52 -14.94 0.35
N LYS A 43 2.30 -15.04 -0.18
CA LYS A 43 1.28 -14.04 0.08
C LYS A 43 0.90 -14.02 1.56
N TRP A 44 0.68 -12.84 2.09
CA TRP A 44 -0.06 -12.67 3.33
C TRP A 44 -1.54 -12.90 3.06
N GLU A 45 -2.13 -13.89 3.71
CA GLU A 45 -3.54 -14.22 3.54
C GLU A 45 -4.30 -13.88 4.81
N ASP A 46 -5.23 -12.96 4.72
CA ASP A 46 -6.11 -12.56 5.83
C ASP A 46 -7.48 -12.11 5.28
N LYS A 47 -8.48 -12.93 5.46
CA LYS A 47 -9.83 -12.64 5.00
C LYS A 47 -10.54 -11.54 5.79
N LYS A 48 -9.99 -11.13 6.93
CA LYS A 48 -10.50 -10.02 7.74
C LYS A 48 -9.83 -8.69 7.39
N LEU A 49 -8.65 -8.72 6.79
CA LEU A 49 -7.92 -7.53 6.40
C LEU A 49 -8.64 -6.82 5.26
N ASN A 50 -8.94 -5.55 5.44
CA ASN A 50 -9.43 -4.66 4.40
C ASN A 50 -8.25 -3.84 3.86
N ILE A 51 -8.04 -3.86 2.55
CA ILE A 51 -7.05 -3.03 1.88
C ILE A 51 -7.78 -1.95 1.11
N LEU A 52 -7.59 -0.70 1.52
CA LEU A 52 -8.21 0.47 0.92
C LEU A 52 -7.21 1.18 0.01
N ILE A 53 -7.56 1.30 -1.26
CA ILE A 53 -6.75 1.98 -2.27
C ILE A 53 -7.58 3.11 -2.90
N PRO A 54 -7.38 4.36 -2.45
CA PRO A 54 -8.00 5.50 -3.13
C PRO A 54 -7.24 5.79 -4.43
N MET A 55 -7.96 5.87 -5.52
CA MET A 55 -7.41 6.15 -6.84
C MET A 55 -8.30 7.14 -7.62
N ALA A 56 -8.89 8.08 -6.89
CA ALA A 56 -9.83 9.07 -7.41
C ALA A 56 -9.21 10.45 -7.62
N GLY A 57 -7.89 10.58 -7.54
CA GLY A 57 -7.18 11.84 -7.77
C GLY A 57 -7.25 12.30 -9.23
N ALA A 58 -6.96 13.58 -9.45
CA ALA A 58 -7.05 14.19 -10.78
C ALA A 58 -5.99 13.69 -11.78
N GLY A 59 -4.83 13.21 -11.31
CA GLY A 59 -3.73 12.75 -12.16
C GLY A 59 -3.20 13.85 -13.10
N SER A 60 -3.24 15.11 -12.67
CA SER A 60 -2.97 16.28 -13.51
C SER A 60 -1.57 16.31 -14.11
N ARG A 61 -0.56 15.81 -13.40
CA ARG A 61 0.82 15.79 -13.88
C ARG A 61 1.00 14.90 -15.10
N PHE A 62 0.35 13.73 -15.11
CA PHE A 62 0.34 12.84 -16.27
C PHE A 62 -0.45 13.42 -17.43
N GLN A 63 -1.59 14.06 -17.16
CA GLN A 63 -2.38 14.76 -18.18
C GLN A 63 -1.55 15.85 -18.86
N GLN A 64 -0.87 16.68 -18.08
CA GLN A 64 0.00 17.78 -18.60
C GLN A 64 1.15 17.24 -19.45
N ALA A 65 1.63 16.03 -19.17
CA ALA A 65 2.68 15.35 -19.94
C ALA A 65 2.15 14.60 -21.18
N GLY A 66 0.84 14.69 -21.48
CA GLY A 66 0.24 14.10 -22.67
C GLY A 66 -0.30 12.68 -22.50
N TYR A 67 -0.34 12.14 -21.29
CA TYR A 67 -0.96 10.84 -21.03
C TYR A 67 -2.47 10.92 -21.17
N THR A 68 -3.06 9.99 -21.90
CA THR A 68 -4.52 9.96 -22.17
C THR A 68 -5.30 9.17 -21.14
N PHE A 69 -4.68 8.15 -20.54
CA PHE A 69 -5.31 7.34 -19.49
C PHE A 69 -5.14 7.98 -18.10
N PRO A 70 -6.11 7.79 -17.19
CA PRO A 70 -5.92 8.18 -15.81
C PRO A 70 -4.76 7.41 -15.17
N LYS A 71 -4.13 8.00 -14.17
CA LYS A 71 -2.90 7.48 -13.53
C LYS A 71 -2.95 5.97 -13.20
N PRO A 72 -4.02 5.42 -12.58
CA PRO A 72 -4.06 3.99 -12.25
C PRO A 72 -3.98 3.05 -13.45
N LEU A 73 -4.31 3.54 -14.64
CA LEU A 73 -4.33 2.75 -15.88
C LEU A 73 -3.11 2.97 -16.77
N ILE A 74 -2.17 3.81 -16.35
CA ILE A 74 -0.93 4.05 -17.09
C ILE A 74 -0.13 2.75 -17.14
N ASP A 75 0.38 2.45 -18.35
CA ASP A 75 1.20 1.26 -18.59
C ASP A 75 2.53 1.34 -17.84
N VAL A 76 2.84 0.27 -17.11
CA VAL A 76 4.11 0.06 -16.43
C VAL A 76 4.61 -1.33 -16.83
N GLU A 77 5.49 -1.38 -17.82
CA GLU A 77 6.05 -2.63 -18.36
C GLU A 77 4.98 -3.67 -18.77
N GLY A 78 3.94 -3.22 -19.46
CA GLY A 78 2.87 -4.07 -19.98
C GLY A 78 1.72 -4.33 -19.02
N LYS A 79 1.72 -3.70 -17.84
CA LYS A 79 0.64 -3.82 -16.85
C LYS A 79 0.10 -2.45 -16.47
N PRO A 80 -1.19 -2.29 -16.16
CA PRO A 80 -1.69 -1.06 -15.57
C PRO A 80 -1.00 -0.77 -14.22
N MET A 81 -0.73 0.48 -13.93
CA MET A 81 -0.07 0.87 -12.67
C MET A 81 -0.75 0.26 -11.44
N ILE A 82 -2.09 0.24 -11.38
CA ILE A 82 -2.81 -0.35 -10.26
C ILE A 82 -2.53 -1.85 -10.10
N GLN A 83 -2.32 -2.59 -11.17
CA GLN A 83 -1.93 -3.99 -11.10
C GLN A 83 -0.53 -4.15 -10.52
N VAL A 84 0.41 -3.30 -10.92
CA VAL A 84 1.78 -3.29 -10.37
C VAL A 84 1.75 -3.03 -8.87
N VAL A 85 0.95 -2.07 -8.43
CA VAL A 85 0.79 -1.76 -7.00
C VAL A 85 0.19 -2.93 -6.22
N THR A 86 -0.89 -3.52 -6.70
CA THR A 86 -1.55 -4.63 -5.99
C THR A 86 -0.69 -5.90 -5.94
N GLU A 87 0.03 -6.21 -7.01
CA GLU A 87 0.98 -7.32 -7.01
C GLU A 87 2.15 -7.07 -6.04
N ASN A 88 2.60 -5.82 -5.94
CA ASN A 88 3.66 -5.43 -5.01
C ASN A 88 3.23 -5.53 -3.54
N LEU A 89 1.97 -5.31 -3.22
CA LEU A 89 1.43 -5.54 -1.88
C LEU A 89 1.50 -7.03 -1.51
N ASN A 90 1.28 -7.92 -2.46
CA ASN A 90 1.36 -9.37 -2.29
C ASN A 90 0.52 -9.88 -1.12
N MET A 91 -0.71 -9.41 -1.02
CA MET A 91 -1.66 -9.75 0.03
C MET A 91 -2.94 -10.32 -0.58
N ASP A 92 -3.46 -11.39 0.01
CA ASP A 92 -4.80 -11.92 -0.27
C ASP A 92 -5.74 -11.44 0.85
N ALA A 93 -6.54 -10.44 0.55
CA ALA A 93 -7.38 -9.73 1.50
C ALA A 93 -8.62 -9.14 0.79
N ASN A 94 -9.41 -8.35 1.49
CA ASN A 94 -10.57 -7.66 0.93
C ASN A 94 -10.14 -6.31 0.34
N PHE A 95 -10.01 -6.23 -0.98
CA PHE A 95 -9.66 -4.99 -1.65
C PHE A 95 -10.87 -4.08 -1.82
N ILE A 96 -10.68 -2.80 -1.50
CA ILE A 96 -11.68 -1.73 -1.61
C ILE A 96 -11.02 -0.57 -2.36
N TYR A 97 -11.61 -0.20 -3.49
CA TYR A 97 -11.13 0.91 -4.32
C TYR A 97 -12.08 2.08 -4.25
N VAL A 98 -11.55 3.29 -4.18
CA VAL A 98 -12.34 4.51 -4.37
C VAL A 98 -11.93 5.13 -5.70
N VAL A 99 -12.86 5.25 -6.61
CA VAL A 99 -12.62 5.64 -8.01
C VAL A 99 -13.53 6.78 -8.44
N GLN A 100 -13.10 7.54 -9.43
CA GLN A 100 -13.98 8.49 -10.09
C GLN A 100 -15.09 7.73 -10.85
N LYS A 101 -16.33 8.16 -10.70
CA LYS A 101 -17.48 7.57 -11.39
C LYS A 101 -17.28 7.55 -12.91
N GLU A 102 -16.79 8.65 -13.47
CA GLU A 102 -16.49 8.76 -14.90
C GLU A 102 -15.46 7.72 -15.36
N HIS A 103 -14.40 7.51 -14.57
CA HIS A 103 -13.37 6.52 -14.89
C HIS A 103 -13.90 5.08 -14.79
N ARG A 104 -14.76 4.80 -13.80
CA ARG A 104 -15.37 3.49 -13.63
C ARG A 104 -16.16 3.07 -14.86
N GLU A 105 -16.99 3.97 -15.37
CA GLU A 105 -17.83 3.74 -16.55
C GLU A 105 -16.99 3.67 -17.84
N LYS A 106 -16.15 4.68 -18.07
CA LYS A 106 -15.37 4.83 -19.31
C LYS A 106 -14.36 3.69 -19.53
N TYR A 107 -13.71 3.24 -18.49
CA TYR A 107 -12.63 2.25 -18.57
C TYR A 107 -13.02 0.87 -18.05
N ASN A 108 -14.30 0.66 -17.74
CA ASN A 108 -14.80 -0.61 -17.21
C ASN A 108 -13.95 -1.13 -16.05
N LEU A 109 -13.78 -0.29 -15.02
CA LEU A 109 -12.92 -0.60 -13.88
C LEU A 109 -13.41 -1.82 -13.09
N ASP A 110 -14.71 -2.11 -13.09
CA ASP A 110 -15.26 -3.30 -12.44
C ASP A 110 -14.61 -4.56 -12.97
N THR A 111 -14.51 -4.70 -14.29
CA THR A 111 -13.87 -5.86 -14.92
C THR A 111 -12.38 -5.90 -14.61
N LEU A 112 -11.66 -4.80 -14.80
CA LEU A 112 -10.21 -4.75 -14.56
C LEU A 112 -9.87 -5.06 -13.10
N LEU A 113 -10.52 -4.38 -12.16
CA LEU A 113 -10.21 -4.53 -10.74
C LEU A 113 -10.58 -5.91 -10.21
N ASN A 114 -11.68 -6.52 -10.68
CA ASN A 114 -12.04 -7.89 -10.32
C ASN A 114 -11.14 -8.96 -10.96
N LEU A 115 -10.50 -8.67 -12.09
CA LEU A 115 -9.47 -9.55 -12.66
C LEU A 115 -8.20 -9.58 -11.79
N ILE A 116 -7.75 -8.42 -11.31
CA ILE A 116 -6.52 -8.33 -10.52
C ILE A 116 -6.73 -8.64 -9.03
N THR A 117 -7.90 -8.30 -8.49
CA THR A 117 -8.29 -8.56 -7.10
C THR A 117 -9.73 -9.05 -7.05
N PRO A 118 -9.97 -10.37 -7.22
CA PRO A 118 -11.32 -10.92 -7.29
C PRO A 118 -12.17 -10.58 -6.06
N ASN A 119 -13.45 -10.30 -6.29
CA ASN A 119 -14.43 -9.92 -5.26
C ASN A 119 -14.13 -8.59 -4.55
N CYS A 120 -13.42 -7.68 -5.21
CA CYS A 120 -13.16 -6.35 -4.66
C CYS A 120 -14.45 -5.52 -4.54
N LYS A 121 -14.39 -4.51 -3.67
CA LYS A 121 -15.44 -3.48 -3.55
C LYS A 121 -14.99 -2.23 -4.26
N ILE A 122 -15.93 -1.55 -4.90
CA ILE A 122 -15.66 -0.31 -5.63
C ILE A 122 -16.62 0.76 -5.12
N VAL A 123 -16.06 1.86 -4.64
CA VAL A 123 -16.77 3.04 -4.15
C VAL A 123 -16.57 4.17 -5.16
N GLU A 124 -17.64 4.80 -5.57
CA GLU A 124 -17.59 5.92 -6.53
C GLU A 124 -17.50 7.27 -5.82
N VAL A 125 -16.78 8.18 -6.44
CA VAL A 125 -16.77 9.60 -6.09
C VAL A 125 -16.99 10.45 -7.33
N ASN A 126 -17.77 11.51 -7.19
CA ASN A 126 -17.95 12.53 -8.21
C ASN A 126 -17.12 13.76 -7.83
N GLY A 127 -16.15 14.10 -8.68
CA GLY A 127 -15.28 15.25 -8.42
C GLY A 127 -14.17 14.97 -7.41
N ILE A 128 -13.54 16.04 -6.93
CA ILE A 128 -12.39 15.99 -6.04
C ILE A 128 -12.85 16.27 -4.62
N THR A 129 -12.38 15.43 -3.66
CA THR A 129 -12.61 15.64 -2.23
C THR A 129 -11.61 16.63 -1.64
N GLU A 130 -11.78 16.96 -0.37
CA GLU A 130 -10.87 17.84 0.36
C GLU A 130 -9.57 17.14 0.83
N GLY A 131 -9.24 16.00 0.25
CA GLY A 131 -8.01 15.25 0.49
C GLY A 131 -8.20 13.75 0.63
N ALA A 132 -7.09 13.01 0.71
CA ALA A 132 -7.08 11.55 0.73
C ALA A 132 -7.82 10.95 1.93
N ALA A 133 -7.80 11.60 3.09
CA ALA A 133 -8.55 11.14 4.25
C ALA A 133 -10.07 11.21 4.01
N CYS A 134 -10.55 12.27 3.37
CA CYS A 134 -11.96 12.39 2.99
C CYS A 134 -12.36 11.34 1.96
N THR A 135 -11.51 11.10 0.96
CA THR A 135 -11.71 10.05 -0.03
C THR A 135 -11.79 8.66 0.63
N ALA A 136 -10.90 8.37 1.57
CA ALA A 136 -10.91 7.12 2.32
C ALA A 136 -12.21 6.92 3.10
N LEU A 137 -12.76 7.97 3.70
CA LEU A 137 -13.99 7.90 4.49
C LEU A 137 -15.24 7.64 3.65
N LEU A 138 -15.18 7.81 2.32
CA LEU A 138 -16.26 7.38 1.44
C LEU A 138 -16.47 5.86 1.46
N ALA A 139 -15.44 5.11 1.85
CA ALA A 139 -15.51 3.67 2.03
C ALA A 139 -15.85 3.24 3.49
N LYS A 140 -16.32 4.16 4.31
CA LYS A 140 -16.58 3.95 5.74
C LYS A 140 -17.40 2.68 6.03
N GLU A 141 -18.42 2.40 5.23
CA GLU A 141 -19.28 1.22 5.44
C GLU A 141 -18.50 -0.11 5.40
N PHE A 142 -17.37 -0.16 4.69
CA PHE A 142 -16.54 -1.37 4.56
C PHE A 142 -15.39 -1.42 5.56
N ILE A 143 -14.96 -0.30 6.11
CA ILE A 143 -13.74 -0.22 6.93
C ILE A 143 -14.00 0.09 8.40
N ASP A 144 -15.17 0.59 8.76
CA ASP A 144 -15.52 0.96 10.15
C ASP A 144 -15.91 -0.29 10.95
N SER A 145 -14.92 -1.05 11.37
CA SER A 145 -15.08 -2.28 12.12
C SER A 145 -13.82 -2.58 12.95
N ASP A 146 -13.88 -3.65 13.74
CA ASP A 146 -12.73 -4.15 14.49
C ASP A 146 -11.70 -4.85 13.59
N ASN A 147 -12.03 -5.12 12.34
CA ASN A 147 -11.11 -5.74 11.39
C ASN A 147 -9.95 -4.82 11.04
N PRO A 148 -8.76 -5.38 10.76
CA PRO A 148 -7.61 -4.57 10.38
C PRO A 148 -7.81 -3.89 9.03
N LEU A 149 -7.20 -2.73 8.90
CA LEU A 149 -7.20 -1.90 7.71
C LEU A 149 -5.76 -1.65 7.25
N PHE A 150 -5.50 -1.89 5.98
CA PHE A 150 -4.28 -1.48 5.30
C PHE A 150 -4.63 -0.44 4.24
N PHE A 151 -4.08 0.74 4.39
CA PHE A 151 -4.23 1.83 3.42
C PHE A 151 -3.03 1.83 2.49
N ALA A 152 -3.26 1.86 1.17
CA ALA A 152 -2.20 1.95 0.18
C ALA A 152 -2.49 3.06 -0.82
N ASN A 153 -1.49 3.91 -1.07
CA ASN A 153 -1.51 4.78 -2.24
C ASN A 153 -1.41 3.93 -3.53
N SER A 154 -1.92 4.47 -4.62
CA SER A 154 -2.00 3.75 -5.91
C SER A 154 -0.77 3.95 -6.81
N ASP A 155 0.30 4.56 -6.30
CA ASP A 155 1.42 5.05 -7.11
C ASP A 155 2.80 4.87 -6.47
N GLN A 156 2.96 3.84 -5.63
CA GLN A 156 4.25 3.44 -5.06
C GLN A 156 4.56 1.98 -5.36
N PHE A 157 5.85 1.70 -5.52
CA PHE A 157 6.41 0.36 -5.59
C PHE A 157 7.51 0.21 -4.53
N CYS A 158 7.43 -0.84 -3.72
CA CYS A 158 8.36 -1.06 -2.60
C CYS A 158 9.20 -2.31 -2.81
N GLU A 159 10.49 -2.21 -2.52
CA GLU A 159 11.34 -3.38 -2.33
C GLU A 159 11.18 -3.85 -0.89
N TRP A 160 10.27 -4.79 -0.66
CA TRP A 160 9.89 -5.24 0.66
C TRP A 160 9.28 -6.64 0.65
N ASP A 161 9.13 -7.20 1.83
CA ASP A 161 8.30 -8.37 2.07
C ASP A 161 7.11 -7.96 2.95
N SER A 162 5.92 -7.88 2.36
CA SER A 162 4.70 -7.49 3.08
C SER A 162 4.35 -8.48 4.20
N THR A 163 4.73 -9.74 4.07
CA THR A 163 4.54 -10.75 5.10
C THR A 163 5.36 -10.44 6.35
N GLU A 164 6.59 -9.98 6.20
CA GLU A 164 7.41 -9.53 7.34
C GLU A 164 6.77 -8.33 8.04
N PHE A 165 6.27 -7.37 7.27
CA PHE A 165 5.55 -6.21 7.83
C PHE A 165 4.32 -6.64 8.63
N MET A 166 3.45 -7.44 8.03
CA MET A 166 2.21 -7.87 8.68
C MET A 166 2.47 -8.75 9.91
N TYR A 167 3.48 -9.63 9.82
CA TYR A 167 3.92 -10.43 10.95
C TYR A 167 4.39 -9.54 12.12
N LYS A 168 5.19 -8.51 11.82
CA LYS A 168 5.68 -7.57 12.82
C LYS A 168 4.56 -6.79 13.49
N MET A 169 3.56 -6.34 12.72
CA MET A 169 2.39 -5.65 13.26
C MET A 169 1.60 -6.56 14.22
N ASN A 170 1.41 -7.82 13.85
CA ASN A 170 0.71 -8.80 14.70
C ASN A 170 1.52 -9.19 15.94
N GLU A 171 2.82 -9.41 15.78
CA GLU A 171 3.71 -9.79 16.88
C GLU A 171 3.79 -8.70 17.96
N THR A 172 3.90 -7.45 17.55
CA THR A 172 3.98 -6.31 18.49
C THR A 172 2.61 -5.87 19.01
N ASP A 173 1.53 -6.40 18.46
CA ASP A 173 0.15 -6.03 18.79
C ASP A 173 -0.07 -4.50 18.75
N THR A 174 0.58 -3.84 17.81
CA THR A 174 0.53 -2.40 17.64
C THR A 174 -0.86 -1.94 17.17
N ASP A 175 -1.28 -0.75 17.58
CA ASP A 175 -2.55 -0.16 17.15
C ASP A 175 -2.50 0.35 15.70
N GLY A 176 -1.33 0.76 15.25
CA GLY A 176 -1.10 1.20 13.89
C GLY A 176 0.36 1.02 13.46
N GLY A 177 0.57 1.03 12.15
CA GLY A 177 1.88 0.83 11.56
C GLY A 177 2.10 1.68 10.31
N ILE A 178 3.33 2.08 10.12
CA ILE A 178 3.75 2.93 9.01
C ILE A 178 4.91 2.26 8.29
N VAL A 179 4.75 1.98 7.00
CA VAL A 179 5.87 1.55 6.16
C VAL A 179 6.73 2.77 5.85
N SER A 180 8.01 2.70 6.17
CA SER A 180 8.92 3.83 6.10
C SER A 180 10.20 3.52 5.33
N PHE A 181 10.88 4.56 4.89
CA PHE A 181 12.19 4.51 4.27
C PHE A 181 13.00 5.76 4.67
N ARG A 182 14.29 5.75 4.44
CA ARG A 182 15.15 6.88 4.81
C ARG A 182 15.19 7.93 3.70
N ALA A 183 14.68 9.12 3.99
CA ALA A 183 14.68 10.25 3.10
C ALA A 183 14.41 11.53 3.89
N THR A 184 14.77 12.69 3.31
CA THR A 184 14.61 13.99 3.97
C THR A 184 13.94 15.05 3.08
N HIS A 185 13.58 14.68 1.84
CA HIS A 185 12.95 15.64 0.95
C HIS A 185 11.54 16.02 1.44
N PRO A 186 11.18 17.31 1.51
CA PRO A 186 9.90 17.77 2.08
C PRO A 186 8.64 17.29 1.35
N LYS A 187 8.75 16.65 0.20
CA LYS A 187 7.59 16.10 -0.52
C LYS A 187 6.91 14.92 0.19
N TRP A 188 7.63 14.27 1.12
CA TRP A 188 7.13 13.11 1.85
C TRP A 188 6.40 13.50 3.14
N SER A 189 5.79 12.53 3.78
CA SER A 189 5.42 12.61 5.18
C SER A 189 6.49 11.93 6.04
N PHE A 190 6.55 12.25 7.32
CA PHE A 190 7.63 11.82 8.22
C PHE A 190 7.08 11.37 9.56
N ALA A 191 7.77 10.42 10.18
CA ALA A 191 7.46 9.95 11.52
C ALA A 191 8.67 10.14 12.44
N LYS A 192 8.42 10.62 13.65
CA LYS A 192 9.39 10.73 14.72
C LYS A 192 9.15 9.64 15.75
N ILE A 193 10.19 8.91 16.14
CA ILE A 193 10.09 7.81 17.10
C ILE A 193 10.85 8.11 18.38
N ASN A 194 10.42 7.49 19.50
CA ASN A 194 11.14 7.52 20.77
C ASN A 194 12.13 6.34 20.88
N ASP A 195 12.81 6.21 22.02
CA ASP A 195 13.78 5.16 22.26
C ASP A 195 13.18 3.74 22.29
N GLU A 196 11.87 3.64 22.52
CA GLU A 196 11.12 2.38 22.48
C GLU A 196 10.66 1.98 21.07
N GLY A 197 10.92 2.83 20.08
CA GLY A 197 10.48 2.62 18.70
C GLY A 197 9.04 2.99 18.43
N LEU A 198 8.38 3.68 19.37
CA LEU A 198 7.02 4.17 19.19
C LEU A 198 7.00 5.55 18.52
N VAL A 199 6.07 5.73 17.60
CA VAL A 199 5.88 7.02 16.92
C VAL A 199 5.30 8.03 17.91
N THR A 200 5.98 9.16 18.06
CA THR A 200 5.54 10.26 18.93
C THR A 200 4.83 11.38 18.18
N GLU A 201 5.14 11.54 16.89
CA GLU A 201 4.59 12.57 16.02
C GLU A 201 4.75 12.15 14.56
N VAL A 202 3.79 12.50 13.73
CA VAL A 202 3.91 12.48 12.27
C VAL A 202 3.66 13.86 11.70
N ALA A 203 4.27 14.15 10.55
CA ALA A 203 4.08 15.42 9.86
C ALA A 203 4.04 15.22 8.35
N GLU A 204 3.09 15.85 7.69
CA GLU A 204 2.96 15.86 6.24
C GLU A 204 3.79 17.01 5.66
N LYS A 205 4.68 16.68 4.72
CA LYS A 205 5.52 17.66 4.00
C LYS A 205 6.40 18.52 4.89
N ASN A 206 6.75 18.02 6.06
CA ASN A 206 7.63 18.67 7.02
C ASN A 206 8.62 17.65 7.60
N PRO A 207 9.92 17.71 7.23
CA PRO A 207 10.92 16.74 7.67
C PRO A 207 11.29 16.90 9.14
N ILE A 208 10.46 16.36 10.03
CA ILE A 208 10.73 16.32 11.47
C ILE A 208 11.71 15.21 11.86
N SER A 209 12.07 14.36 10.91
CA SER A 209 13.02 13.25 11.04
C SER A 209 13.53 12.84 9.65
N ASP A 210 14.37 11.81 9.59
CA ASP A 210 14.76 11.14 8.33
C ASP A 210 13.92 9.90 8.02
N ILE A 211 12.88 9.63 8.82
CA ILE A 211 11.95 8.50 8.64
C ILE A 211 10.78 8.99 7.79
N ALA A 212 10.91 8.82 6.47
CA ALA A 212 9.87 9.17 5.53
C ALA A 212 8.84 8.03 5.39
N THR A 213 7.59 8.36 5.11
CA THR A 213 6.56 7.35 4.93
C THR A 213 6.35 7.03 3.44
N VAL A 214 6.11 5.75 3.15
CA VAL A 214 5.89 5.26 1.79
C VAL A 214 4.51 5.66 1.27
N GLY A 215 3.53 5.80 2.16
CA GLY A 215 2.12 5.93 1.80
C GLY A 215 1.35 4.63 1.98
N PHE A 216 1.93 3.67 2.70
CA PHE A 216 1.29 2.44 3.16
C PHE A 216 1.16 2.47 4.67
N TYR A 217 -0.08 2.34 5.15
CA TYR A 217 -0.42 2.49 6.56
C TYR A 217 -1.30 1.34 7.03
N TYR A 218 -1.00 0.83 8.22
CA TYR A 218 -1.76 -0.22 8.88
C TYR A 218 -2.47 0.32 10.10
N TRP A 219 -3.71 -0.13 10.29
CA TRP A 219 -4.52 0.09 11.49
C TRP A 219 -5.02 -1.27 11.97
N LYS A 220 -4.75 -1.59 13.24
CA LYS A 220 -5.24 -2.84 13.85
C LYS A 220 -6.77 -2.95 13.75
N HIS A 221 -7.45 -1.82 13.92
CA HIS A 221 -8.89 -1.69 13.76
C HIS A 221 -9.21 -0.55 12.81
N GLY A 222 -9.94 -0.85 11.74
CA GLY A 222 -10.38 0.18 10.79
C GLY A 222 -11.24 1.24 11.44
N SER A 223 -12.00 0.88 12.48
CA SER A 223 -12.79 1.82 13.29
C SER A 223 -11.94 2.90 13.97
N ASP A 224 -10.70 2.60 14.33
CA ASP A 224 -9.77 3.62 14.86
C ASP A 224 -9.43 4.65 13.79
N PHE A 225 -9.10 4.20 12.59
CA PHE A 225 -8.84 5.12 11.47
C PHE A 225 -10.05 6.04 11.24
N VAL A 226 -11.24 5.49 11.16
CA VAL A 226 -12.47 6.27 10.94
C VAL A 226 -12.67 7.31 12.03
N LYS A 227 -12.57 6.90 13.28
CA LYS A 227 -12.71 7.80 14.43
C LYS A 227 -11.72 8.96 14.37
N TYR A 228 -10.45 8.66 14.22
CA TYR A 228 -9.40 9.68 14.24
C TYR A 228 -9.36 10.54 12.97
N ALA A 229 -9.73 10.00 11.83
CA ALA A 229 -9.90 10.80 10.61
C ALA A 229 -11.05 11.78 10.75
N GLU A 230 -12.18 11.36 11.28
CA GLU A 230 -13.34 12.24 11.54
C GLU A 230 -13.00 13.34 12.56
N GLU A 231 -12.27 13.00 13.63
CA GLU A 231 -11.79 14.00 14.62
C GLU A 231 -10.87 15.04 13.96
N MET A 232 -9.92 14.59 13.14
CA MET A 232 -9.02 15.49 12.43
C MET A 232 -9.76 16.45 11.50
N ILE A 233 -10.77 15.97 10.80
CA ILE A 233 -11.61 16.78 9.90
C ILE A 233 -12.46 17.76 10.70
N GLU A 234 -13.07 17.33 11.80
CA GLU A 234 -13.86 18.20 12.68
C GLU A 234 -13.02 19.33 13.28
N GLN A 235 -11.78 19.05 13.64
CA GLN A 235 -10.82 20.03 14.14
C GLN A 235 -10.18 20.88 13.04
N ASP A 236 -10.51 20.63 11.77
CA ASP A 236 -9.98 21.33 10.60
C ASP A 236 -8.45 21.33 10.50
N VAL A 237 -7.82 20.20 10.85
CA VAL A 237 -6.37 20.02 10.79
C VAL A 237 -5.96 19.67 9.35
N ARG A 238 -5.51 20.67 8.62
CA ARG A 238 -5.15 20.58 7.21
C ARG A 238 -3.66 20.84 6.97
N VAL A 239 -3.15 20.30 5.87
CA VAL A 239 -1.84 20.67 5.31
C VAL A 239 -2.08 21.10 3.87
N ASN A 240 -1.61 22.29 3.48
CA ASN A 240 -1.86 22.88 2.16
C ASN A 240 -3.35 22.81 1.74
N GLY A 241 -4.26 23.04 2.68
CA GLY A 241 -5.69 23.05 2.45
C GLY A 241 -6.36 21.69 2.34
N GLU A 242 -5.61 20.60 2.53
CA GLU A 242 -6.10 19.24 2.35
C GLU A 242 -6.00 18.42 3.64
N PHE A 243 -6.87 17.40 3.75
CA PHE A 243 -6.84 16.37 4.78
C PHE A 243 -6.06 15.15 4.30
N TYR A 244 -4.81 15.02 4.72
CA TYR A 244 -3.95 13.87 4.39
C TYR A 244 -4.19 12.70 5.34
N VAL A 245 -3.79 11.50 4.91
CA VAL A 245 -3.99 10.27 5.70
C VAL A 245 -2.96 10.14 6.82
N CYS A 246 -1.69 10.43 6.56
CA CYS A 246 -0.64 10.28 7.58
C CYS A 246 -0.91 11.06 8.86
N PRO A 247 -1.33 12.34 8.84
CA PRO A 247 -1.60 13.11 10.06
C PRO A 247 -2.70 12.53 10.96
N VAL A 248 -3.53 11.64 10.46
CA VAL A 248 -4.54 10.94 11.28
C VAL A 248 -3.89 10.21 12.46
N PHE A 249 -2.67 9.71 12.31
CA PHE A 249 -1.94 9.09 13.40
C PHE A 249 -1.68 10.01 14.58
N ASN A 250 -1.55 11.32 14.37
CA ASN A 250 -1.40 12.27 15.49
C ASN A 250 -2.61 12.25 16.42
N GLN A 251 -3.81 12.10 15.89
CA GLN A 251 -5.03 11.97 16.70
C GLN A 251 -4.99 10.69 17.55
N ALA A 252 -4.57 9.58 16.95
CA ALA A 252 -4.43 8.30 17.64
C ALA A 252 -3.36 8.35 18.74
N ILE A 253 -2.21 8.94 18.46
CA ILE A 253 -1.10 9.10 19.40
C ILE A 253 -1.54 9.94 20.60
N ALA A 254 -2.25 11.03 20.36
CA ALA A 254 -2.80 11.89 21.44
C ALA A 254 -3.76 11.13 22.35
N ASP A 255 -4.43 10.10 21.83
CA ASP A 255 -5.36 9.24 22.57
C ASP A 255 -4.67 7.99 23.19
N GLY A 256 -3.34 7.93 23.17
CA GLY A 256 -2.55 6.88 23.80
C GLY A 256 -2.37 5.62 22.94
N LYS A 257 -2.72 5.65 21.67
CA LYS A 257 -2.50 4.50 20.77
C LYS A 257 -1.01 4.34 20.45
N GLU A 258 -0.59 3.10 20.31
CA GLU A 258 0.79 2.74 19.98
C GLU A 258 0.95 2.54 18.47
N ILE A 259 1.80 3.37 17.87
CA ILE A 259 2.09 3.35 16.43
C ILE A 259 3.57 3.04 16.25
N ARG A 260 3.89 2.15 15.30
CA ARG A 260 5.26 1.74 14.99
C ARG A 260 5.58 1.99 13.53
N THR A 261 6.86 2.19 13.24
CA THR A 261 7.37 2.22 11.87
C THR A 261 8.01 0.88 11.50
N PHE A 262 8.05 0.60 10.22
CA PHE A 262 8.75 -0.55 9.64
C PHE A 262 9.55 -0.06 8.44
N ASP A 263 10.87 0.01 8.58
CA ASP A 263 11.75 0.49 7.52
C ASP A 263 11.93 -0.55 6.42
N ILE A 264 11.84 -0.10 5.18
CA ILE A 264 12.15 -0.88 3.98
C ILE A 264 13.39 -0.32 3.28
N PRO A 265 14.12 -1.15 2.51
CA PRO A 265 15.35 -0.72 1.84
C PRO A 265 15.13 0.36 0.78
N LYS A 266 14.05 0.26 0.01
CA LYS A 266 13.84 1.13 -1.15
C LYS A 266 12.35 1.29 -1.46
N MET A 267 11.97 2.53 -1.77
CA MET A 267 10.67 2.87 -2.32
C MET A 267 10.87 3.57 -3.68
N TRP A 268 10.06 3.19 -4.65
CA TRP A 268 10.01 3.79 -5.97
C TRP A 268 8.68 4.51 -6.14
N GLY A 269 8.71 5.82 -6.37
CA GLY A 269 7.53 6.58 -6.74
C GLY A 269 7.13 6.29 -8.18
N LEU A 270 5.82 6.19 -8.44
CA LEU A 270 5.25 6.05 -9.78
C LEU A 270 4.28 7.19 -10.10
N GLY A 271 4.16 8.15 -9.20
CA GLY A 271 3.10 9.16 -9.19
C GLY A 271 3.29 10.35 -10.13
N THR A 272 4.46 10.48 -10.72
CA THR A 272 4.77 11.52 -11.73
C THR A 272 5.44 10.91 -12.94
N PRO A 273 5.37 11.55 -14.14
CA PRO A 273 6.08 11.07 -15.32
C PRO A 273 7.58 10.91 -15.09
N GLU A 274 8.21 11.82 -14.33
CA GLU A 274 9.63 11.79 -14.01
C GLU A 274 9.98 10.61 -13.12
N ASP A 275 9.18 10.34 -12.08
CA ASP A 275 9.38 9.23 -11.15
C ASP A 275 9.19 7.89 -11.86
N LEU A 276 8.15 7.77 -12.70
CA LEU A 276 7.91 6.58 -13.51
C LEU A 276 9.07 6.29 -14.46
N LYS A 277 9.57 7.32 -15.15
CA LYS A 277 10.74 7.20 -16.03
C LYS A 277 11.96 6.72 -15.27
N TYR A 278 12.23 7.30 -14.10
CA TYR A 278 13.35 6.91 -13.25
C TYR A 278 13.23 5.44 -12.81
N TYR A 279 12.05 5.00 -12.42
CA TYR A 279 11.77 3.59 -12.10
C TYR A 279 12.07 2.68 -13.28
N LEU A 280 11.53 2.98 -14.47
CA LEU A 280 11.71 2.17 -15.66
C LEU A 280 13.18 2.07 -16.13
N GLU A 281 13.96 3.13 -15.90
CA GLU A 281 15.37 3.18 -16.28
C GLU A 281 16.30 2.49 -15.27
N ASN A 282 15.91 2.39 -13.99
CA ASN A 282 16.82 2.02 -12.91
C ASN A 282 16.43 0.77 -12.12
N TYR A 283 15.14 0.43 -12.04
CA TYR A 283 14.70 -0.73 -11.26
C TYR A 283 15.20 -2.03 -11.88
N GLY A 284 15.81 -2.89 -11.07
CA GLY A 284 16.32 -4.20 -11.51
C GLY A 284 17.63 -4.15 -12.31
N LYS A 285 18.33 -3.03 -12.29
CA LYS A 285 19.61 -2.85 -13.02
C LYS A 285 20.78 -2.63 -12.09
#